data_86d8aff161bdff24e07c9dd5b9eae197
#
_entry.id   86d8aff161bdff24e07c9dd5b9eae197
#
_cell.length_a   1.000
_cell.length_b   1.000
_cell.length_c   1.000
_cell.angle_alpha   90.00
_cell.angle_beta   90.00
_cell.angle_gamma   90.00
#
_symmetry.space_group_name_H-M   'P 1'
#
loop_
_entity.id
_entity.type
_entity.pdbx_description
1 polymer ?
#
loop_
_entity_poly.entity_id
_entity_poly.type
_entity_poly.pdbx_seq_one_letter_code
_entity_poly.pdbx_strand_id
1 'polypeptide(L)'
;MDIKKTAIVTAIFDIGRDKWDNFTMSYHTYLWWMRNLLYLDTNLIIYTEEKFRTDILNYRKEVDPNLEKTILIIQPLESIEGYKTFFEPLNNLMNSEEFKKNIQFNVPEMTKPLYNVVMFAKLFYILDAAKKNLFDADLYAWADAGVIRNDRPEKNIKWPDIQKINELDNNKVTFFCHHPYVRVGADRYKEHALSQMRYIQGGAVFVPKRCIEDVCELFKETALDCVSKGFVGSDEKIFDFVYLTQKENYNLIQCGWREYIDLFTTKKDLEVIVARYNEDVNWIKELNYKSTIYNKNIEDNHLFSNNLENVGRESHTFFNHIVNNYDNLPEYLAFIQGNPFDHCKDVVNLINDFDFKTEFKELGVLHKLTMEYESINEQVESYSKKIGFDIKYPIYMTPGAQYIISRRMIKKNSLEYYKNILNTLSFDAYPQSALDIEKTLFQLYGVYKS
;
A
#
# COMPACT_ATOMS: atom_id res chain seq x y z
N MET A 1 21.25 2.80 -10.98
CA MET A 1 21.12 4.15 -10.34
C MET A 1 20.02 4.05 -9.31
N ASP A 2 20.28 4.50 -8.07
CA ASP A 2 19.25 4.44 -7.04
C ASP A 2 18.21 5.54 -7.25
N ILE A 3 16.95 5.17 -7.25
CA ILE A 3 15.82 6.09 -7.27
C ILE A 3 15.67 6.69 -5.86
N LYS A 4 15.68 8.02 -5.79
CA LYS A 4 15.51 8.75 -4.52
C LYS A 4 14.14 9.41 -4.42
N LYS A 5 13.58 9.81 -5.57
CA LYS A 5 12.29 10.50 -5.65
C LYS A 5 11.41 9.87 -6.70
N THR A 6 10.18 9.61 -6.35
CA THR A 6 9.13 9.12 -7.26
C THR A 6 8.00 10.14 -7.35
N ALA A 7 7.32 10.17 -8.50
CA ALA A 7 6.06 10.86 -8.67
C ALA A 7 5.08 9.98 -9.44
N ILE A 8 3.83 9.92 -8.98
CA ILE A 8 2.74 9.28 -9.73
C ILE A 8 2.18 10.30 -10.72
N VAL A 9 1.91 9.84 -11.91
CA VAL A 9 1.20 10.59 -12.96
C VAL A 9 -0.10 9.88 -13.24
N THR A 10 -1.20 10.61 -13.22
CA THR A 10 -2.54 10.11 -13.54
C THR A 10 -3.34 11.14 -14.32
N ALA A 11 -4.44 10.70 -14.95
CA ALA A 11 -5.32 11.59 -15.66
C ALA A 11 -6.78 11.17 -15.58
N ILE A 12 -7.69 12.14 -15.59
CA ILE A 12 -9.12 11.93 -15.72
C ILE A 12 -9.72 13.02 -16.61
N PHE A 13 -10.40 12.61 -17.70
CA PHE A 13 -11.03 13.48 -18.67
C PHE A 13 -12.44 12.99 -19.01
N ASP A 14 -13.32 13.91 -19.34
CA ASP A 14 -14.66 13.58 -19.78
C ASP A 14 -14.67 13.26 -21.29
N ILE A 15 -14.84 12.02 -21.61
CA ILE A 15 -14.99 11.52 -22.97
C ILE A 15 -16.43 11.10 -23.29
N GLY A 16 -17.41 11.57 -22.51
CA GLY A 16 -18.84 11.28 -22.68
C GLY A 16 -19.24 9.86 -22.28
N ARG A 17 -18.45 9.18 -21.42
CA ARG A 17 -18.68 7.77 -21.08
C ARG A 17 -19.99 7.52 -20.32
N ASP A 18 -20.51 8.52 -19.65
CA ASP A 18 -21.82 8.49 -18.98
C ASP A 18 -23.02 8.41 -19.94
N LYS A 19 -22.77 8.69 -21.22
CA LYS A 19 -23.79 8.70 -22.29
C LYS A 19 -23.64 7.56 -23.30
N TRP A 20 -22.76 6.59 -23.06
CA TRP A 20 -22.58 5.47 -23.99
C TRP A 20 -23.69 4.45 -23.82
N ASP A 21 -24.14 3.85 -24.93
CA ASP A 21 -25.17 2.80 -24.91
C ASP A 21 -24.68 1.55 -24.16
N ASN A 22 -23.42 1.18 -24.34
CA ASN A 22 -22.76 0.06 -23.66
C ASN A 22 -21.51 0.56 -22.92
N PHE A 23 -21.14 -0.11 -21.84
CA PHE A 23 -20.00 0.26 -20.98
C PHE A 23 -20.15 1.66 -20.37
N THR A 24 -21.40 2.10 -20.18
CA THR A 24 -21.72 3.35 -19.47
C THR A 24 -21.10 3.37 -18.09
N MET A 25 -20.49 4.47 -17.73
CA MET A 25 -19.94 4.66 -16.39
C MET A 25 -19.94 6.15 -16.02
N SER A 26 -20.51 6.45 -14.87
CA SER A 26 -20.56 7.82 -14.40
C SER A 26 -19.20 8.32 -13.93
N TYR A 27 -18.93 9.61 -14.07
CA TYR A 27 -17.72 10.22 -13.54
C TYR A 27 -17.69 10.22 -12.02
N HIS A 28 -18.83 10.21 -11.36
CA HIS A 28 -18.94 10.01 -9.92
C HIS A 28 -18.33 8.67 -9.51
N THR A 29 -18.59 7.59 -10.25
CA THR A 29 -17.99 6.28 -10.00
C THR A 29 -16.46 6.31 -10.21
N TYR A 30 -16.00 7.00 -11.26
CA TYR A 30 -14.54 7.15 -11.48
C TYR A 30 -13.87 7.94 -10.38
N LEU A 31 -14.42 9.06 -9.94
CA LEU A 31 -13.90 9.86 -8.84
C LEU A 31 -13.93 9.09 -7.52
N TRP A 32 -14.97 8.27 -7.31
CA TRP A 32 -15.05 7.39 -6.16
C TRP A 32 -13.91 6.36 -6.12
N TRP A 33 -13.52 5.77 -7.25
CA TRP A 33 -12.34 4.91 -7.32
C TRP A 33 -11.04 5.70 -7.22
N MET A 34 -10.96 6.84 -7.91
CA MET A 34 -9.78 7.70 -7.92
C MET A 34 -9.38 8.17 -6.52
N ARG A 35 -10.35 8.34 -5.60
CA ARG A 35 -10.06 8.73 -4.20
C ARG A 35 -9.03 7.81 -3.53
N ASN A 36 -8.99 6.50 -3.87
CA ASN A 36 -8.00 5.58 -3.32
C ASN A 36 -6.57 5.97 -3.75
N LEU A 37 -6.41 6.40 -5.00
CA LEU A 37 -5.13 6.93 -5.49
C LEU A 37 -4.82 8.29 -4.87
N LEU A 38 -5.83 9.15 -4.70
CA LEU A 38 -5.69 10.47 -4.09
C LEU A 38 -5.33 10.41 -2.60
N TYR A 39 -5.60 9.32 -1.91
CA TYR A 39 -5.26 9.11 -0.50
C TYR A 39 -3.84 8.57 -0.26
N LEU A 40 -3.07 8.30 -1.29
CA LEU A 40 -1.69 7.86 -1.16
C LEU A 40 -0.78 8.98 -0.63
N ASP A 41 0.14 8.65 0.28
CA ASP A 41 1.21 9.56 0.73
C ASP A 41 2.36 9.57 -0.29
N THR A 42 2.15 10.26 -1.41
CA THR A 42 3.09 10.32 -2.53
C THR A 42 2.99 11.63 -3.30
N ASN A 43 4.03 11.96 -4.06
CA ASN A 43 3.98 13.05 -5.03
C ASN A 43 3.04 12.66 -6.17
N LEU A 44 2.01 13.44 -6.40
CA LEU A 44 0.94 13.13 -7.35
C LEU A 44 0.74 14.27 -8.35
N ILE A 45 0.87 13.95 -9.63
CA ILE A 45 0.65 14.84 -10.76
C ILE A 45 -0.63 14.39 -11.46
N ILE A 46 -1.61 15.26 -11.51
CA ILE A 46 -2.96 14.94 -11.99
C ILE A 46 -3.30 15.84 -13.17
N TYR A 47 -3.51 15.24 -14.34
CA TYR A 47 -4.01 15.93 -15.52
C TYR A 47 -5.51 15.79 -15.60
N THR A 48 -6.24 16.93 -15.73
CA THR A 48 -7.71 16.90 -15.69
C THR A 48 -8.32 18.18 -16.26
N GLU A 49 -9.65 18.21 -16.27
CA GLU A 49 -10.48 19.36 -16.63
C GLU A 49 -10.95 20.13 -15.40
N GLU A 50 -11.30 21.40 -15.60
CA GLU A 50 -11.73 22.29 -14.51
C GLU A 50 -12.91 21.74 -13.67
N LYS A 51 -13.84 21.04 -14.32
CA LYS A 51 -15.03 20.48 -13.64
C LYS A 51 -14.70 19.44 -12.56
N PHE A 52 -13.53 18.78 -12.59
CA PHE A 52 -13.12 17.77 -11.61
C PHE A 52 -12.23 18.34 -10.51
N ARG A 53 -11.81 19.62 -10.61
CA ARG A 53 -10.88 20.27 -9.68
C ARG A 53 -11.33 20.13 -8.23
N THR A 54 -12.57 20.52 -7.94
CA THR A 54 -13.09 20.61 -6.57
C THR A 54 -13.09 19.25 -5.88
N ASP A 55 -13.60 18.22 -6.57
CA ASP A 55 -13.69 16.88 -5.99
C ASP A 55 -12.30 16.27 -5.75
N ILE A 56 -11.38 16.41 -6.72
CA ILE A 56 -10.01 15.93 -6.60
C ILE A 56 -9.29 16.61 -5.42
N LEU A 57 -9.38 17.93 -5.31
CA LEU A 57 -8.72 18.66 -4.24
C LEU A 57 -9.32 18.38 -2.87
N ASN A 58 -10.64 18.17 -2.78
CA ASN A 58 -11.28 17.79 -1.52
C ASN A 58 -10.75 16.47 -1.00
N TYR A 59 -10.71 15.43 -1.83
CA TYR A 59 -10.11 14.15 -1.44
C TYR A 59 -8.61 14.30 -1.09
N ARG A 60 -7.86 15.02 -1.91
CA ARG A 60 -6.41 15.15 -1.73
C ARG A 60 -6.04 15.86 -0.42
N LYS A 61 -6.79 16.90 -0.03
CA LYS A 61 -6.55 17.64 1.21
C LYS A 61 -6.71 16.82 2.49
N GLU A 62 -7.38 15.67 2.43
CA GLU A 62 -7.50 14.77 3.58
C GLU A 62 -6.16 14.12 3.99
N VAL A 63 -5.20 14.03 3.06
CA VAL A 63 -3.87 13.43 3.28
C VAL A 63 -2.70 14.37 2.99
N ASP A 64 -2.94 15.43 2.22
CA ASP A 64 -1.98 16.47 1.84
C ASP A 64 -2.65 17.85 2.02
N PRO A 65 -2.89 18.31 3.28
CA PRO A 65 -3.70 19.51 3.55
C PRO A 65 -3.16 20.78 2.89
N ASN A 66 -1.85 20.90 2.77
CA ASN A 66 -1.16 22.05 2.17
C ASN A 66 -0.90 21.87 0.67
N LEU A 67 -1.25 20.71 0.09
CA LEU A 67 -1.00 20.35 -1.31
C LEU A 67 0.48 20.40 -1.71
N GLU A 68 1.40 20.09 -0.78
CA GLU A 68 2.84 20.11 -1.02
C GLU A 68 3.30 18.95 -1.92
N LYS A 69 2.54 17.85 -1.91
CA LYS A 69 2.76 16.64 -2.71
C LYS A 69 1.78 16.54 -3.88
N THR A 70 1.10 17.61 -4.25
CA THR A 70 0.02 17.59 -5.25
C THR A 70 0.23 18.66 -6.31
N ILE A 71 0.32 18.24 -7.57
CA ILE A 71 0.31 19.15 -8.73
C ILE A 71 -0.92 18.81 -9.56
N LEU A 72 -1.83 19.77 -9.70
CA LEU A 72 -3.03 19.63 -10.51
C LEU A 72 -2.87 20.46 -11.78
N ILE A 73 -2.86 19.82 -12.95
CA ILE A 73 -2.72 20.45 -14.26
C ILE A 73 -4.09 20.44 -14.94
N ILE A 74 -4.70 21.63 -15.00
CA ILE A 74 -6.01 21.81 -15.62
C ILE A 74 -5.82 22.21 -17.07
N GLN A 75 -6.32 21.39 -17.97
CA GLN A 75 -6.27 21.63 -19.40
C GLN A 75 -7.34 20.83 -20.15
N PRO A 76 -7.80 21.27 -21.35
CA PRO A 76 -8.68 20.47 -22.15
C PRO A 76 -7.94 19.26 -22.75
N LEU A 77 -8.66 18.16 -23.00
CA LEU A 77 -8.10 16.94 -23.57
C LEU A 77 -7.40 17.19 -24.92
N GLU A 78 -7.96 18.08 -25.72
CA GLU A 78 -7.45 18.42 -27.07
C GLU A 78 -6.09 19.12 -27.06
N SER A 79 -5.70 19.70 -25.94
CA SER A 79 -4.39 20.36 -25.79
C SER A 79 -3.22 19.39 -25.62
N ILE A 80 -3.51 18.15 -25.29
CA ILE A 80 -2.53 17.11 -24.97
C ILE A 80 -1.87 16.61 -26.25
N GLU A 81 -0.55 16.43 -26.21
CA GLU A 81 0.18 15.93 -27.37
C GLU A 81 -0.30 14.55 -27.83
N GLY A 82 -0.66 13.67 -26.91
CA GLY A 82 -1.26 12.38 -27.23
C GLY A 82 -2.58 12.50 -27.98
N TYR A 83 -3.43 13.49 -27.66
CA TYR A 83 -4.64 13.76 -28.44
C TYR A 83 -4.31 14.18 -29.86
N LYS A 84 -3.43 15.17 -30.02
CA LYS A 84 -3.02 15.67 -31.34
C LYS A 84 -2.39 14.60 -32.21
N THR A 85 -1.66 13.68 -31.58
CA THR A 85 -0.99 12.56 -32.26
C THR A 85 -1.97 11.49 -32.71
N PHE A 86 -2.93 11.10 -31.88
CA PHE A 86 -3.70 9.87 -32.09
C PHE A 86 -5.13 10.09 -32.51
N PHE A 87 -5.76 11.24 -32.21
CA PHE A 87 -7.21 11.37 -32.42
C PHE A 87 -7.62 11.18 -33.87
N GLU A 88 -7.06 11.93 -34.81
CA GLU A 88 -7.44 11.81 -36.21
C GLU A 88 -7.12 10.43 -36.82
N PRO A 89 -5.92 9.84 -36.64
CA PRO A 89 -5.63 8.51 -37.15
C PRO A 89 -6.59 7.45 -36.60
N LEU A 90 -6.87 7.47 -35.31
CA LEU A 90 -7.80 6.52 -34.67
C LEU A 90 -9.24 6.74 -35.12
N ASN A 91 -9.67 7.99 -35.21
CA ASN A 91 -11.03 8.32 -35.65
C ASN A 91 -11.28 7.88 -37.10
N ASN A 92 -10.31 8.10 -37.97
CA ASN A 92 -10.38 7.68 -39.36
C ASN A 92 -10.41 6.15 -39.50
N LEU A 93 -9.53 5.44 -38.78
CA LEU A 93 -9.49 3.98 -38.78
C LEU A 93 -10.79 3.39 -38.24
N MET A 94 -11.21 3.75 -37.03
CA MET A 94 -12.35 3.15 -36.34
C MET A 94 -13.69 3.46 -37.01
N ASN A 95 -13.78 4.53 -37.81
CA ASN A 95 -14.97 4.86 -38.58
C ASN A 95 -14.96 4.27 -40.00
N SER A 96 -13.86 3.65 -40.44
CA SER A 96 -13.80 3.01 -41.74
C SER A 96 -14.68 1.75 -41.81
N GLU A 97 -15.30 1.52 -42.95
CA GLU A 97 -16.15 0.33 -43.18
C GLU A 97 -15.33 -0.98 -43.14
N GLU A 98 -14.07 -0.92 -43.54
CA GLU A 98 -13.18 -2.08 -43.52
C GLU A 98 -12.85 -2.47 -42.05
N PHE A 99 -12.52 -1.53 -41.18
CA PHE A 99 -12.25 -1.80 -39.78
C PHE A 99 -13.49 -2.34 -39.06
N LYS A 100 -14.66 -1.71 -39.25
CA LYS A 100 -15.94 -2.13 -38.65
C LYS A 100 -16.34 -3.57 -39.03
N LYS A 101 -16.00 -4.03 -40.23
CA LYS A 101 -16.24 -5.41 -40.65
C LYS A 101 -15.28 -6.43 -39.99
N ASN A 102 -14.11 -5.99 -39.58
CA ASN A 102 -13.07 -6.86 -39.04
C ASN A 102 -13.09 -6.97 -37.51
N ILE A 103 -13.78 -6.07 -36.79
CA ILE A 103 -13.88 -6.14 -35.33
C ILE A 103 -14.78 -7.26 -34.89
N GLN A 104 -14.30 -8.09 -33.94
CA GLN A 104 -15.07 -9.22 -33.41
C GLN A 104 -15.84 -8.86 -32.14
N PHE A 105 -15.47 -7.76 -31.48
CA PHE A 105 -15.99 -7.38 -30.18
C PHE A 105 -16.39 -5.90 -30.16
N ASN A 106 -17.61 -5.64 -29.69
CA ASN A 106 -18.11 -4.27 -29.53
C ASN A 106 -17.64 -3.72 -28.13
N VAL A 107 -16.36 -3.46 -28.02
CA VAL A 107 -15.73 -2.91 -26.80
C VAL A 107 -15.22 -1.48 -27.05
N PRO A 108 -15.08 -0.63 -26.00
CA PRO A 108 -14.65 0.75 -26.19
C PRO A 108 -13.33 0.90 -26.94
N GLU A 109 -12.38 0.01 -26.72
CA GLU A 109 -11.07 -0.04 -27.38
C GLU A 109 -11.17 -0.19 -28.91
N MET A 110 -12.28 -0.71 -29.43
CA MET A 110 -12.51 -0.94 -30.86
C MET A 110 -13.50 0.06 -31.48
N THR A 111 -14.25 0.80 -30.67
CA THR A 111 -15.37 1.61 -31.17
C THR A 111 -15.38 3.06 -30.74
N LYS A 112 -14.53 3.44 -29.80
CA LYS A 112 -14.51 4.78 -29.21
C LYS A 112 -13.10 5.43 -29.34
N PRO A 113 -12.84 6.22 -30.40
CA PRO A 113 -11.51 6.83 -30.61
C PRO A 113 -10.99 7.60 -29.41
N LEU A 114 -11.83 8.41 -28.75
CA LEU A 114 -11.43 9.18 -27.55
C LEU A 114 -11.02 8.29 -26.38
N TYR A 115 -11.59 7.08 -26.26
CA TYR A 115 -11.17 6.12 -25.24
C TYR A 115 -9.70 5.72 -25.46
N ASN A 116 -9.35 5.34 -26.69
CA ASN A 116 -7.97 4.99 -27.02
C ASN A 116 -7.02 6.19 -26.93
N VAL A 117 -7.46 7.41 -27.30
CA VAL A 117 -6.67 8.61 -27.11
C VAL A 117 -6.24 8.80 -25.65
N VAL A 118 -7.16 8.69 -24.70
CA VAL A 118 -6.85 8.81 -23.27
C VAL A 118 -5.91 7.70 -22.82
N MET A 119 -6.13 6.46 -23.29
CA MET A 119 -5.28 5.31 -22.93
C MET A 119 -3.87 5.43 -23.53
N PHE A 120 -3.74 5.88 -24.77
CA PHE A 120 -2.45 6.04 -25.45
C PHE A 120 -1.66 7.27 -24.96
N ALA A 121 -2.34 8.25 -24.37
CA ALA A 121 -1.70 9.45 -23.86
C ALA A 121 -0.90 9.25 -22.56
N LYS A 122 -0.93 8.07 -21.93
CA LYS A 122 -0.30 7.78 -20.64
C LYS A 122 1.17 8.18 -20.59
N LEU A 123 1.95 7.75 -21.58
CA LEU A 123 3.37 8.08 -21.65
C LEU A 123 3.61 9.55 -22.00
N PHE A 124 2.69 10.21 -22.70
CA PHE A 124 2.79 11.63 -23.01
C PHE A 124 2.57 12.52 -21.78
N TYR A 125 1.70 12.11 -20.84
CA TYR A 125 1.57 12.79 -19.56
C TYR A 125 2.85 12.65 -18.72
N ILE A 126 3.45 11.45 -18.71
CA ILE A 126 4.75 11.24 -18.07
C ILE A 126 5.84 12.10 -18.71
N LEU A 127 5.90 12.16 -20.04
CA LEU A 127 6.86 12.95 -20.78
C LEU A 127 6.72 14.46 -20.48
N ASP A 128 5.49 14.97 -20.46
CA ASP A 128 5.20 16.37 -20.11
C ASP A 128 5.63 16.69 -18.68
N ALA A 129 5.29 15.83 -17.73
CA ALA A 129 5.68 15.95 -16.32
C ALA A 129 7.22 15.98 -16.15
N ALA A 130 7.91 15.10 -16.87
CA ALA A 130 9.37 15.01 -16.83
C ALA A 130 10.05 16.22 -17.50
N LYS A 131 9.55 16.71 -18.64
CA LYS A 131 10.05 17.91 -19.31
C LYS A 131 9.89 19.16 -18.45
N LYS A 132 8.81 19.25 -17.68
CA LYS A 132 8.58 20.31 -16.70
C LYS A 132 9.34 20.10 -15.39
N ASN A 133 10.05 18.99 -15.26
CA ASN A 133 10.79 18.56 -14.07
C ASN A 133 9.94 18.60 -12.78
N LEU A 134 8.68 18.19 -12.87
CA LEU A 134 7.76 18.24 -11.74
C LEU A 134 8.22 17.29 -10.63
N PHE A 135 8.26 17.80 -9.39
CA PHE A 135 8.81 17.16 -8.19
C PHE A 135 10.30 16.77 -8.28
N ASP A 136 11.01 17.10 -9.35
CA ASP A 136 12.39 16.67 -9.57
C ASP A 136 12.53 15.14 -9.34
N ALA A 137 11.61 14.38 -9.93
CA ALA A 137 11.53 12.94 -9.73
C ALA A 137 12.53 12.17 -10.61
N ASP A 138 13.12 11.11 -10.06
CA ASP A 138 14.00 10.19 -10.79
C ASP A 138 13.22 9.14 -11.58
N LEU A 139 12.00 8.85 -11.08
CA LEU A 139 11.06 7.88 -11.66
C LEU A 139 9.65 8.45 -11.64
N TYR A 140 8.97 8.33 -12.79
CA TYR A 140 7.55 8.63 -12.91
C TYR A 140 6.76 7.33 -13.07
N ALA A 141 5.75 7.14 -12.22
CA ALA A 141 4.87 5.99 -12.26
C ALA A 141 3.53 6.40 -12.85
N TRP A 142 3.11 5.82 -13.96
CA TRP A 142 1.72 5.91 -14.37
C TRP A 142 0.83 5.09 -13.44
N ALA A 143 -0.32 5.63 -13.10
CA ALA A 143 -1.40 4.89 -12.46
C ALA A 143 -2.75 5.35 -13.02
N ASP A 144 -3.54 4.42 -13.53
CA ASP A 144 -4.90 4.75 -13.97
C ASP A 144 -5.72 5.31 -12.79
N ALA A 145 -6.54 6.33 -13.02
CA ALA A 145 -7.34 6.97 -11.98
C ALA A 145 -8.21 5.99 -11.17
N GLY A 146 -8.68 4.91 -11.79
CA GLY A 146 -9.46 3.85 -11.15
C GLY A 146 -8.69 2.55 -10.92
N VAL A 147 -7.37 2.59 -10.77
CA VAL A 147 -6.55 1.39 -10.62
C VAL A 147 -6.75 0.70 -9.26
N ILE A 148 -6.92 1.48 -8.21
CA ILE A 148 -7.19 0.97 -6.86
C ILE A 148 -8.70 0.99 -6.64
N ARG A 149 -9.32 -0.18 -6.47
CA ARG A 149 -10.77 -0.33 -6.26
C ARG A 149 -11.06 -0.96 -4.91
N ASN A 150 -10.80 -0.21 -3.85
CA ASN A 150 -11.14 -0.60 -2.49
C ASN A 150 -12.32 0.26 -2.00
N ASP A 151 -13.36 -0.38 -1.48
CA ASP A 151 -14.53 0.32 -0.91
C ASP A 151 -14.18 1.03 0.40
N ARG A 152 -13.15 0.55 1.09
CA ARG A 152 -12.59 1.17 2.30
C ARG A 152 -11.16 1.63 2.01
N PRO A 153 -10.98 2.86 1.50
CA PRO A 153 -9.65 3.34 1.15
C PRO A 153 -8.79 3.50 2.40
N GLU A 154 -7.59 2.95 2.34
CA GLU A 154 -6.56 3.24 3.33
C GLU A 154 -5.90 4.57 2.98
N LYS A 155 -5.71 5.42 4.00
CA LYS A 155 -5.06 6.73 3.85
C LYS A 155 -3.58 6.65 4.21
N ASN A 156 -2.79 7.55 3.63
CA ASN A 156 -1.37 7.73 3.95
C ASN A 156 -0.47 6.51 3.63
N ILE A 157 -0.93 5.62 2.77
CA ILE A 157 -0.09 4.53 2.26
C ILE A 157 0.92 5.10 1.26
N LYS A 158 2.18 4.65 1.35
CA LYS A 158 3.20 4.96 0.34
C LYS A 158 3.15 3.96 -0.79
N TRP A 159 2.94 4.47 -1.99
CA TRP A 159 3.04 3.73 -3.24
C TRP A 159 3.51 4.68 -4.36
N PRO A 160 4.42 4.24 -5.23
CA PRO A 160 5.21 3.03 -5.08
C PRO A 160 6.31 3.16 -4.00
N ASP A 161 6.63 2.04 -3.36
CA ASP A 161 7.70 1.96 -2.37
C ASP A 161 9.07 2.07 -3.04
N ILE A 162 9.85 3.08 -2.67
CA ILE A 162 11.17 3.36 -3.25
C ILE A 162 12.16 2.21 -2.99
N GLN A 163 12.10 1.53 -1.85
CA GLN A 163 13.01 0.42 -1.55
C GLN A 163 12.75 -0.73 -2.51
N LYS A 164 11.47 -1.10 -2.70
CA LYS A 164 11.08 -2.13 -3.65
C LYS A 164 11.37 -1.78 -5.11
N ILE A 165 11.26 -0.48 -5.47
CA ILE A 165 11.69 -0.01 -6.79
C ILE A 165 13.20 -0.20 -6.97
N ASN A 166 14.00 0.06 -5.92
CA ASN A 166 15.45 -0.07 -6.00
C ASN A 166 15.96 -1.53 -6.03
N GLU A 167 15.09 -2.51 -5.82
CA GLU A 167 15.36 -3.93 -6.10
C GLU A 167 15.29 -4.25 -7.59
N LEU A 168 14.71 -3.36 -8.43
CA LEU A 168 14.62 -3.52 -9.87
C LEU A 168 15.85 -2.94 -10.58
N ASP A 169 16.03 -3.34 -11.85
CA ASP A 169 16.97 -2.63 -12.73
C ASP A 169 16.38 -1.27 -13.14
N ASN A 170 16.77 -0.22 -12.42
CA ASN A 170 16.32 1.15 -12.66
C ASN A 170 16.90 1.79 -13.95
N ASN A 171 17.56 0.99 -14.81
CA ASN A 171 17.89 1.37 -16.17
C ASN A 171 16.80 0.99 -17.17
N LYS A 172 15.75 0.33 -16.71
CA LYS A 172 14.71 -0.25 -17.53
C LYS A 172 13.34 0.28 -17.14
N VAL A 173 12.44 0.35 -18.09
CA VAL A 173 11.01 0.56 -17.83
C VAL A 173 10.43 -0.71 -17.24
N THR A 174 9.55 -0.60 -16.25
CA THR A 174 8.91 -1.76 -15.63
C THR A 174 7.46 -1.88 -16.09
N PHE A 175 7.16 -3.02 -16.69
CA PHE A 175 5.82 -3.46 -17.03
C PHE A 175 5.37 -4.60 -16.11
N PHE A 176 4.05 -4.69 -15.90
CA PHE A 176 3.39 -5.76 -15.15
C PHE A 176 2.61 -6.66 -16.10
N CYS A 177 2.63 -7.99 -15.90
CA CYS A 177 1.94 -8.93 -16.78
C CYS A 177 1.16 -10.00 -16.01
N HIS A 178 0.06 -10.47 -16.61
CA HIS A 178 -0.82 -11.49 -16.00
C HIS A 178 -0.24 -12.91 -16.06
N HIS A 179 0.46 -13.21 -17.14
CA HIS A 179 0.93 -14.57 -17.45
C HIS A 179 2.36 -14.53 -17.93
N PRO A 180 3.08 -15.67 -17.86
CA PRO A 180 4.37 -15.81 -18.54
C PRO A 180 4.23 -15.35 -19.98
N TYR A 181 5.12 -14.47 -20.41
CA TYR A 181 4.98 -13.83 -21.68
C TYR A 181 5.09 -14.84 -22.84
N VAL A 182 4.04 -14.98 -23.62
CA VAL A 182 3.99 -15.85 -24.80
C VAL A 182 4.46 -15.03 -26.01
N ARG A 183 5.30 -15.62 -26.85
CA ARG A 183 5.77 -14.97 -28.08
C ARG A 183 4.60 -14.76 -29.03
N VAL A 184 4.40 -13.50 -29.47
CA VAL A 184 3.54 -13.16 -30.58
C VAL A 184 4.46 -12.89 -31.78
N GLY A 185 4.31 -13.65 -32.87
CA GLY A 185 5.05 -13.40 -34.10
C GLY A 185 4.62 -12.08 -34.75
N ALA A 186 5.54 -11.39 -35.42
CA ALA A 186 5.23 -10.11 -36.09
C ALA A 186 4.15 -10.26 -37.17
N ASP A 187 4.03 -11.42 -37.76
CA ASP A 187 2.97 -11.81 -38.71
C ASP A 187 1.58 -11.96 -38.06
N ARG A 188 1.52 -12.07 -36.72
CA ARG A 188 0.29 -12.23 -35.95
C ARG A 188 -0.12 -10.99 -35.13
N TYR A 189 0.54 -9.86 -35.30
CA TYR A 189 0.24 -8.63 -34.54
C TYR A 189 -1.21 -8.18 -34.74
N LYS A 190 -1.73 -8.25 -35.96
CA LYS A 190 -3.15 -7.89 -36.24
C LYS A 190 -4.12 -8.79 -35.47
N GLU A 191 -3.92 -10.11 -35.52
CA GLU A 191 -4.76 -11.08 -34.79
C GLU A 191 -4.69 -10.82 -33.28
N HIS A 192 -3.49 -10.60 -32.76
CA HIS A 192 -3.31 -10.32 -31.34
C HIS A 192 -3.97 -9.00 -30.93
N ALA A 193 -3.79 -7.92 -31.68
CA ALA A 193 -4.41 -6.62 -31.40
C ALA A 193 -5.93 -6.70 -31.33
N LEU A 194 -6.54 -7.48 -32.23
CA LEU A 194 -7.98 -7.66 -32.31
C LEU A 194 -8.53 -8.75 -31.34
N SER A 195 -7.66 -9.49 -30.65
CA SER A 195 -8.07 -10.53 -29.68
C SER A 195 -8.39 -9.94 -28.31
N GLN A 196 -9.01 -10.75 -27.44
CA GLN A 196 -9.19 -10.39 -26.02
C GLN A 196 -7.99 -10.75 -25.14
N MET A 197 -6.99 -11.46 -25.68
CA MET A 197 -5.81 -11.86 -24.92
C MET A 197 -4.95 -10.65 -24.59
N ARG A 198 -4.56 -10.50 -23.34
CA ARG A 198 -3.75 -9.40 -22.83
C ARG A 198 -2.63 -9.97 -21.98
N TYR A 199 -1.41 -9.51 -22.19
CA TYR A 199 -0.24 -9.93 -21.39
C TYR A 199 0.18 -8.82 -20.43
N ILE A 200 0.54 -7.64 -20.96
CA ILE A 200 0.91 -6.49 -20.13
C ILE A 200 -0.32 -5.77 -19.61
N GLN A 201 -0.30 -5.40 -18.36
CA GLN A 201 -1.35 -4.62 -17.70
C GLN A 201 -1.11 -3.13 -17.94
N GLY A 202 -2.10 -2.43 -18.49
CA GLY A 202 -2.00 -0.99 -18.77
C GLY A 202 -2.24 -0.07 -17.56
N GLY A 203 -2.67 -0.64 -16.42
CA GLY A 203 -3.08 0.15 -15.25
C GLY A 203 -1.94 0.83 -14.49
N ALA A 204 -0.70 0.33 -14.61
CA ALA A 204 0.51 0.97 -14.07
C ALA A 204 1.73 0.67 -14.93
N VAL A 205 2.64 1.65 -15.00
CA VAL A 205 3.96 1.53 -15.65
C VAL A 205 4.95 2.37 -14.85
N PHE A 206 6.13 1.83 -14.55
CA PHE A 206 7.20 2.59 -13.91
C PHE A 206 8.26 2.99 -14.93
N VAL A 207 8.50 4.28 -15.08
CA VAL A 207 9.39 4.81 -16.09
C VAL A 207 10.49 5.67 -15.45
N PRO A 208 11.73 5.16 -15.36
CA PRO A 208 12.86 5.98 -14.96
C PRO A 208 13.03 7.19 -15.89
N LYS A 209 13.34 8.36 -15.34
CA LYS A 209 13.38 9.64 -16.07
C LYS A 209 14.16 9.56 -17.39
N ARG A 210 15.28 8.86 -17.41
CA ARG A 210 16.13 8.69 -18.59
C ARG A 210 15.55 7.81 -19.71
N CYS A 211 14.54 6.98 -19.41
CA CYS A 211 13.90 6.08 -20.37
C CYS A 211 12.65 6.69 -21.01
N ILE A 212 12.20 7.86 -20.53
CA ILE A 212 10.87 8.40 -20.88
C ILE A 212 10.76 8.75 -22.36
N GLU A 213 11.75 9.44 -22.91
CA GLU A 213 11.71 9.87 -24.31
C GLU A 213 11.70 8.66 -25.24
N ASP A 214 12.58 7.70 -25.03
CA ASP A 214 12.73 6.51 -25.87
C ASP A 214 11.46 5.64 -25.84
N VAL A 215 10.92 5.34 -24.65
CA VAL A 215 9.71 4.52 -24.55
C VAL A 215 8.48 5.24 -25.10
N CYS A 216 8.38 6.56 -24.91
CA CYS A 216 7.27 7.35 -25.45
C CYS A 216 7.30 7.39 -26.98
N GLU A 217 8.47 7.58 -27.57
CA GLU A 217 8.62 7.58 -29.04
C GLU A 217 8.35 6.20 -29.63
N LEU A 218 8.93 5.14 -29.04
CA LEU A 218 8.69 3.76 -29.49
C LEU A 218 7.20 3.36 -29.39
N PHE A 219 6.52 3.77 -28.31
CA PHE A 219 5.08 3.55 -28.17
C PHE A 219 4.30 4.28 -29.25
N LYS A 220 4.63 5.54 -29.51
CA LYS A 220 3.99 6.36 -30.53
C LYS A 220 4.15 5.74 -31.92
N GLU A 221 5.38 5.40 -32.32
CA GLU A 221 5.69 4.79 -33.60
C GLU A 221 4.94 3.45 -33.76
N THR A 222 4.97 2.61 -32.72
CA THR A 222 4.28 1.31 -32.74
C THR A 222 2.77 1.47 -32.89
N ALA A 223 2.15 2.38 -32.15
CA ALA A 223 0.72 2.63 -32.23
C ALA A 223 0.30 3.16 -33.60
N LEU A 224 1.04 4.13 -34.15
CA LEU A 224 0.77 4.70 -35.50
C LEU A 224 1.01 3.67 -36.61
N ASP A 225 2.02 2.81 -36.48
CA ASP A 225 2.28 1.71 -37.42
C ASP A 225 1.10 0.72 -37.44
N CYS A 226 0.56 0.32 -36.26
CA CYS A 226 -0.63 -0.50 -36.16
C CYS A 226 -1.83 0.15 -36.86
N VAL A 227 -2.08 1.44 -36.59
CA VAL A 227 -3.19 2.18 -37.19
C VAL A 227 -3.03 2.26 -38.71
N SER A 228 -1.81 2.52 -39.22
CA SER A 228 -1.54 2.59 -40.66
C SER A 228 -1.76 1.26 -41.37
N LYS A 229 -1.59 0.14 -40.66
CA LYS A 229 -1.85 -1.22 -41.14
C LYS A 229 -3.32 -1.66 -40.99
N GLY A 230 -4.19 -0.76 -40.58
CA GLY A 230 -5.64 -1.00 -40.48
C GLY A 230 -6.09 -1.77 -39.25
N PHE A 231 -5.31 -1.73 -38.15
CA PHE A 231 -5.73 -2.34 -36.89
C PHE A 231 -5.25 -1.51 -35.68
N VAL A 232 -5.96 -1.69 -34.56
CA VAL A 232 -5.63 -1.07 -33.28
C VAL A 232 -6.17 -1.96 -32.16
N GLY A 233 -5.55 -1.91 -31.01
CA GLY A 233 -6.02 -2.52 -29.76
C GLY A 233 -6.01 -1.51 -28.63
N SER A 234 -6.12 -2.00 -27.39
CA SER A 234 -5.88 -1.17 -26.20
C SER A 234 -4.40 -0.78 -26.10
N ASP A 235 -4.08 0.14 -25.17
CA ASP A 235 -2.70 0.45 -24.79
C ASP A 235 -1.91 -0.78 -24.34
N GLU A 236 -2.57 -1.74 -23.67
CA GLU A 236 -1.99 -3.03 -23.27
C GLU A 236 -1.41 -3.80 -24.46
N LYS A 237 -2.11 -3.77 -25.61
CA LYS A 237 -1.64 -4.40 -26.85
C LYS A 237 -0.43 -3.70 -27.45
N ILE A 238 -0.43 -2.37 -27.41
CA ILE A 238 0.72 -1.60 -27.88
C ILE A 238 1.91 -1.82 -26.96
N PHE A 239 1.73 -1.90 -25.64
CA PHE A 239 2.79 -2.29 -24.71
C PHE A 239 3.33 -3.70 -24.96
N ASP A 240 2.47 -4.66 -25.32
CA ASP A 240 2.91 -5.99 -25.74
C ASP A 240 3.90 -5.91 -26.93
N PHE A 241 3.58 -5.11 -27.93
CA PHE A 241 4.42 -4.95 -29.12
C PHE A 241 5.72 -4.17 -28.81
N VAL A 242 5.62 -3.09 -28.04
CA VAL A 242 6.76 -2.32 -27.55
C VAL A 242 7.75 -3.22 -26.79
N TYR A 243 7.24 -4.04 -25.86
CA TYR A 243 8.07 -5.03 -25.14
C TYR A 243 8.73 -6.03 -26.08
N LEU A 244 7.98 -6.57 -27.06
CA LEU A 244 8.51 -7.57 -28.01
C LEU A 244 9.63 -7.03 -28.89
N THR A 245 9.63 -5.72 -29.17
CA THR A 245 10.62 -5.08 -30.03
C THR A 245 11.99 -4.98 -29.36
N GLN A 246 12.03 -4.71 -28.03
CA GLN A 246 13.26 -4.42 -27.27
C GLN A 246 13.19 -4.98 -25.86
N LYS A 247 13.02 -6.29 -25.71
CA LYS A 247 12.79 -6.95 -24.39
C LYS A 247 13.84 -6.64 -23.34
N GLU A 248 15.08 -6.45 -23.75
CA GLU A 248 16.21 -6.13 -22.89
C GLU A 248 16.10 -4.78 -22.17
N ASN A 249 15.27 -3.87 -22.69
CA ASN A 249 15.05 -2.54 -22.13
C ASN A 249 13.94 -2.51 -21.05
N TYR A 250 13.34 -3.66 -20.74
CA TYR A 250 12.20 -3.72 -19.83
C TYR A 250 12.40 -4.73 -18.71
N ASN A 251 11.99 -4.35 -17.51
CA ASN A 251 11.64 -5.30 -16.46
C ASN A 251 10.21 -5.77 -16.71
N LEU A 252 9.98 -7.08 -16.71
CA LEU A 252 8.64 -7.65 -16.80
C LEU A 252 8.32 -8.41 -15.52
N ILE A 253 7.37 -7.91 -14.74
CA ILE A 253 6.97 -8.49 -13.46
C ILE A 253 5.65 -9.22 -13.64
N GLN A 254 5.69 -10.56 -13.44
CA GLN A 254 4.47 -11.35 -13.45
C GLN A 254 3.72 -11.19 -12.14
N CYS A 255 2.45 -10.81 -12.23
CA CYS A 255 1.56 -10.67 -11.09
C CYS A 255 0.08 -10.78 -11.52
N GLY A 256 -0.80 -11.02 -10.58
CA GLY A 256 -2.24 -11.00 -10.80
C GLY A 256 -2.78 -9.61 -11.17
N TRP A 257 -4.05 -9.54 -11.52
CA TRP A 257 -4.69 -8.27 -11.90
C TRP A 257 -4.58 -7.23 -10.80
N ARG A 258 -3.85 -6.13 -11.06
CA ARG A 258 -3.57 -5.04 -10.11
C ARG A 258 -2.77 -5.42 -8.87
N GLU A 259 -2.27 -6.63 -8.77
CA GLU A 259 -1.46 -7.08 -7.63
C GLU A 259 -0.17 -6.26 -7.48
N TYR A 260 0.30 -5.57 -8.53
CA TYR A 260 1.41 -4.63 -8.45
C TYR A 260 1.17 -3.48 -7.45
N ILE A 261 -0.09 -3.17 -7.12
CA ILE A 261 -0.40 -2.23 -6.04
C ILE A 261 0.14 -2.79 -4.71
N ASP A 262 -0.22 -4.03 -4.38
CA ASP A 262 0.22 -4.67 -3.13
C ASP A 262 1.73 -4.99 -3.14
N LEU A 263 2.26 -5.40 -4.30
CA LEU A 263 3.69 -5.71 -4.46
C LEU A 263 4.58 -4.49 -4.18
N PHE A 264 4.16 -3.30 -4.62
CA PHE A 264 4.91 -2.06 -4.46
C PHE A 264 4.33 -1.11 -3.41
N THR A 265 3.41 -1.56 -2.58
CA THR A 265 2.99 -0.83 -1.38
C THR A 265 3.96 -1.10 -0.24
N THR A 266 4.34 -0.05 0.50
CA THR A 266 4.92 -0.25 1.83
C THR A 266 3.84 -0.90 2.67
N LYS A 267 3.92 -2.20 2.87
CA LYS A 267 2.98 -2.86 3.79
C LYS A 267 3.23 -2.27 5.17
N LYS A 268 2.19 -1.74 5.76
CA LYS A 268 2.16 -1.50 7.19
C LYS A 268 2.10 -2.89 7.84
N ASP A 269 3.27 -3.45 8.12
CA ASP A 269 3.39 -4.78 8.70
C ASP A 269 3.22 -4.68 10.21
N LEU A 270 1.95 -4.59 10.62
CA LEU A 270 1.53 -4.62 12.02
C LEU A 270 0.64 -5.82 12.25
N GLU A 271 0.94 -6.59 13.28
CA GLU A 271 0.08 -7.68 13.76
C GLU A 271 -0.43 -7.35 15.17
N VAL A 272 -1.73 -7.55 15.39
CA VAL A 272 -2.37 -7.32 16.69
C VAL A 272 -2.47 -8.65 17.45
N ILE A 273 -1.82 -8.72 18.61
CA ILE A 273 -1.75 -9.88 19.47
C ILE A 273 -2.73 -9.67 20.62
N VAL A 274 -3.77 -10.50 20.67
CA VAL A 274 -4.85 -10.38 21.65
C VAL A 274 -4.74 -11.48 22.71
N ALA A 275 -4.60 -11.07 23.96
CA ALA A 275 -4.66 -11.97 25.13
C ALA A 275 -6.10 -12.06 25.62
N ARG A 276 -6.78 -13.19 25.31
CA ARG A 276 -8.18 -13.45 25.68
C ARG A 276 -8.29 -14.52 26.78
N TYR A 277 -9.22 -14.32 27.71
CA TYR A 277 -9.69 -15.36 28.60
C TYR A 277 -11.16 -15.76 28.29
N ASN A 278 -12.11 -14.87 28.53
CA ASN A 278 -13.53 -15.06 28.23
C ASN A 278 -14.22 -13.84 27.59
N GLU A 279 -13.44 -12.83 27.26
CA GLU A 279 -13.94 -11.57 26.72
C GLU A 279 -14.49 -11.75 25.29
N ASP A 280 -15.45 -10.91 24.91
CA ASP A 280 -15.86 -10.75 23.52
C ASP A 280 -14.80 -9.96 22.74
N VAL A 281 -14.24 -10.61 21.73
CA VAL A 281 -13.21 -10.03 20.86
C VAL A 281 -13.73 -9.63 19.47
N ASN A 282 -15.04 -9.46 19.30
CA ASN A 282 -15.62 -9.05 18.01
C ASN A 282 -15.12 -7.69 17.51
N TRP A 283 -14.63 -6.83 18.37
CA TRP A 283 -14.02 -5.54 18.04
C TRP A 283 -12.82 -5.66 17.10
N ILE A 284 -12.14 -6.81 17.04
CA ILE A 284 -11.02 -7.02 16.10
C ILE A 284 -11.44 -6.93 14.64
N LYS A 285 -12.75 -7.11 14.33
CA LYS A 285 -13.28 -6.95 12.96
C LYS A 285 -13.22 -5.51 12.44
N GLU A 286 -13.01 -4.55 13.33
CA GLU A 286 -12.88 -3.14 13.03
C GLU A 286 -11.42 -2.75 12.77
N LEU A 287 -10.46 -3.66 13.00
CA LEU A 287 -9.05 -3.45 12.76
C LEU A 287 -8.69 -3.63 11.27
N ASN A 288 -7.79 -2.79 10.78
CA ASN A 288 -7.24 -2.87 9.42
C ASN A 288 -6.05 -3.84 9.31
N TYR A 289 -5.70 -4.52 10.40
CA TYR A 289 -4.50 -5.37 10.50
C TYR A 289 -4.84 -6.81 10.87
N LYS A 290 -3.91 -7.71 10.54
CA LYS A 290 -3.99 -9.10 10.98
C LYS A 290 -4.02 -9.16 12.49
N SER A 291 -4.93 -10.00 13.04
CA SER A 291 -5.04 -10.23 14.47
C SER A 291 -4.82 -11.71 14.80
N THR A 292 -4.00 -11.97 15.82
CA THR A 292 -3.78 -13.29 16.38
C THR A 292 -4.31 -13.31 17.80
N ILE A 293 -5.36 -14.11 18.05
CA ILE A 293 -5.98 -14.28 19.36
C ILE A 293 -5.34 -15.49 20.04
N TYR A 294 -4.87 -15.29 21.27
CA TYR A 294 -4.47 -16.36 22.18
C TYR A 294 -5.54 -16.52 23.25
N ASN A 295 -6.17 -17.68 23.26
CA ASN A 295 -7.20 -18.03 24.23
C ASN A 295 -6.59 -18.75 25.42
N LYS A 296 -6.96 -18.33 26.64
CA LYS A 296 -6.56 -18.96 27.91
C LYS A 296 -7.71 -19.63 28.64
N ASN A 297 -8.94 -19.57 28.10
CA ASN A 297 -10.08 -20.28 28.67
C ASN A 297 -10.16 -21.68 28.07
N ILE A 298 -9.92 -22.68 28.88
CA ILE A 298 -9.93 -24.11 28.47
C ILE A 298 -11.28 -24.55 27.90
N GLU A 299 -12.38 -23.97 28.37
CA GLU A 299 -13.74 -24.31 27.92
C GLU A 299 -13.96 -23.89 26.46
N ASP A 300 -13.28 -22.83 25.99
CA ASP A 300 -13.39 -22.28 24.66
C ASP A 300 -12.29 -22.79 23.68
N ASN A 301 -11.46 -23.75 24.09
CA ASN A 301 -10.34 -24.22 23.28
C ASN A 301 -10.76 -24.72 21.89
N HIS A 302 -11.98 -25.22 21.75
CA HIS A 302 -12.52 -25.67 20.46
C HIS A 302 -12.88 -24.55 19.51
N LEU A 303 -12.95 -23.30 19.98
CA LEU A 303 -13.30 -22.11 19.18
C LEU A 303 -12.07 -21.37 18.65
N PHE A 304 -10.88 -21.62 19.21
CA PHE A 304 -9.67 -20.87 18.91
C PHE A 304 -8.51 -21.80 18.52
N SER A 305 -7.70 -21.37 17.55
CA SER A 305 -6.55 -22.14 17.08
C SER A 305 -5.31 -22.00 17.99
N ASN A 306 -5.17 -20.86 18.67
CA ASN A 306 -4.02 -20.58 19.53
C ASN A 306 -4.46 -20.60 21.00
N ASN A 307 -4.25 -21.72 21.67
CA ASN A 307 -4.61 -21.90 23.06
C ASN A 307 -3.36 -21.92 23.95
N LEU A 308 -3.42 -21.23 25.09
CA LEU A 308 -2.35 -21.16 26.09
C LEU A 308 -2.89 -21.54 27.47
N GLU A 309 -2.01 -21.98 28.36
CA GLU A 309 -2.33 -22.12 29.78
C GLU A 309 -2.69 -20.75 30.39
N ASN A 310 -3.60 -20.75 31.34
CA ASN A 310 -3.99 -19.53 32.05
C ASN A 310 -3.00 -19.18 33.14
N VAL A 311 -1.83 -18.72 32.71
CA VAL A 311 -0.72 -18.24 33.56
C VAL A 311 -0.26 -16.86 33.17
N GLY A 312 0.32 -16.09 34.09
CA GLY A 312 1.05 -14.84 33.83
C GLY A 312 0.24 -13.70 33.21
N ARG A 313 -1.09 -13.70 33.39
CA ARG A 313 -2.00 -12.69 32.85
C ARG A 313 -1.78 -12.48 31.32
N GLU A 314 -2.02 -11.29 30.81
CA GLU A 314 -1.77 -10.90 29.40
C GLU A 314 -0.27 -10.92 29.05
N SER A 315 0.60 -10.59 29.99
CA SER A 315 2.06 -10.53 29.76
C SER A 315 2.63 -11.88 29.30
N HIS A 316 2.14 -13.00 29.84
CA HIS A 316 2.56 -14.32 29.37
C HIS A 316 2.24 -14.51 27.87
N THR A 317 1.06 -14.11 27.41
CA THR A 317 0.68 -14.19 25.99
C THR A 317 1.62 -13.39 25.12
N PHE A 318 1.94 -12.15 25.52
CA PHE A 318 2.78 -11.24 24.76
C PHE A 318 4.21 -11.76 24.61
N PHE A 319 4.83 -12.17 25.71
CA PHE A 319 6.19 -12.72 25.66
C PHE A 319 6.24 -14.13 25.05
N ASN A 320 5.19 -14.94 25.20
CA ASN A 320 5.08 -16.21 24.48
C ASN A 320 5.07 -16.00 22.96
N HIS A 321 4.31 -15.00 22.47
CA HIS A 321 4.29 -14.67 21.07
C HIS A 321 5.68 -14.21 20.57
N ILE A 322 6.34 -13.31 21.32
CA ILE A 322 7.70 -12.83 20.96
C ILE A 322 8.68 -14.01 20.87
N VAL A 323 8.69 -14.89 21.90
CA VAL A 323 9.65 -16.02 21.96
C VAL A 323 9.44 -16.98 20.80
N ASN A 324 8.20 -17.35 20.51
CA ASN A 324 7.90 -18.34 19.48
C ASN A 324 8.05 -17.81 18.04
N ASN A 325 7.97 -16.50 17.85
CA ASN A 325 8.06 -15.87 16.54
C ASN A 325 9.30 -14.97 16.39
N TYR A 326 10.27 -15.05 17.30
CA TYR A 326 11.36 -14.09 17.41
C TYR A 326 12.07 -13.82 16.08
N ASP A 327 12.29 -14.81 15.23
CA ASP A 327 12.98 -14.65 13.94
C ASP A 327 12.06 -14.18 12.80
N ASN A 328 10.74 -14.30 12.97
CA ASN A 328 9.71 -13.99 11.96
C ASN A 328 8.70 -12.92 12.42
N LEU A 329 9.10 -12.03 13.34
CA LEU A 329 8.23 -10.96 13.81
C LEU A 329 7.88 -10.00 12.66
N PRO A 330 6.63 -9.49 12.60
CA PRO A 330 6.26 -8.38 11.71
C PRO A 330 7.03 -7.11 12.08
N GLU A 331 6.93 -6.06 11.24
CA GLU A 331 7.62 -4.79 11.51
C GLU A 331 7.16 -4.15 12.83
N TYR A 332 5.86 -4.28 13.14
CA TYR A 332 5.26 -3.82 14.38
C TYR A 332 4.33 -4.87 14.98
N LEU A 333 4.23 -4.85 16.30
CA LEU A 333 3.30 -5.65 17.08
C LEU A 333 2.48 -4.72 17.99
N ALA A 334 1.16 -4.89 17.99
CA ALA A 334 0.26 -4.31 18.98
C ALA A 334 -0.16 -5.38 19.97
N PHE A 335 0.18 -5.23 21.23
CA PHE A 335 -0.17 -6.15 22.31
C PHE A 335 -1.37 -5.62 23.07
N ILE A 336 -2.48 -6.39 23.10
CA ILE A 336 -3.80 -5.92 23.52
C ILE A 336 -4.48 -6.96 24.39
N GLN A 337 -5.20 -6.50 25.41
CA GLN A 337 -6.09 -7.36 26.23
C GLN A 337 -7.37 -7.75 25.44
N GLY A 338 -8.06 -8.80 25.87
CA GLY A 338 -9.32 -9.25 25.28
C GLY A 338 -10.42 -8.20 25.33
N ASN A 339 -10.53 -7.47 26.46
CA ASN A 339 -11.32 -6.24 26.58
C ASN A 339 -10.40 -5.04 26.79
N PRO A 340 -9.97 -4.33 25.73
CA PRO A 340 -9.04 -3.22 25.85
C PRO A 340 -9.68 -1.90 26.33
N PHE A 341 -11.01 -1.79 26.27
CA PHE A 341 -11.73 -0.52 26.39
C PHE A 341 -11.75 0.02 27.83
N ASP A 342 -11.52 -0.83 28.83
CA ASP A 342 -11.42 -0.41 30.23
C ASP A 342 -10.22 0.50 30.46
N HIS A 343 -9.15 0.35 29.68
CA HIS A 343 -7.91 1.13 29.77
C HIS A 343 -7.70 2.07 28.59
N CYS A 344 -8.28 1.80 27.43
CA CYS A 344 -8.12 2.59 26.21
C CYS A 344 -9.39 2.55 25.34
N LYS A 345 -10.31 3.50 25.57
CA LYS A 345 -11.59 3.54 24.86
C LYS A 345 -11.47 3.67 23.35
N ASP A 346 -10.44 4.32 22.86
CA ASP A 346 -10.22 4.61 21.44
C ASP A 346 -9.15 3.71 20.80
N VAL A 347 -8.90 2.54 21.39
CA VAL A 347 -7.80 1.64 20.99
C VAL A 347 -7.85 1.24 19.53
N VAL A 348 -9.03 1.00 18.96
CA VAL A 348 -9.20 0.59 17.55
C VAL A 348 -8.70 1.69 16.61
N ASN A 349 -9.11 2.95 16.84
CA ASN A 349 -8.65 4.08 16.02
C ASN A 349 -7.15 4.32 16.22
N LEU A 350 -6.65 4.23 17.46
CA LEU A 350 -5.22 4.41 17.75
C LEU A 350 -4.33 3.36 17.07
N ILE A 351 -4.83 2.15 16.87
CA ILE A 351 -4.15 1.09 16.12
C ILE A 351 -4.28 1.35 14.61
N ASN A 352 -5.50 1.64 14.12
CA ASN A 352 -5.74 1.85 12.70
C ASN A 352 -5.02 3.08 12.15
N ASP A 353 -4.89 4.14 12.95
CA ASP A 353 -4.23 5.40 12.61
C ASP A 353 -2.76 5.47 13.13
N PHE A 354 -2.17 4.33 13.50
CA PHE A 354 -0.83 4.30 14.06
C PHE A 354 0.21 4.93 13.13
N ASP A 355 1.02 5.84 13.68
CA ASP A 355 2.17 6.43 12.96
C ASP A 355 3.38 5.50 13.03
N PHE A 356 3.69 4.84 11.92
CA PHE A 356 4.81 3.91 11.75
C PHE A 356 6.22 4.54 11.88
N LYS A 357 6.30 5.84 12.15
CA LYS A 357 7.56 6.50 12.55
C LYS A 357 7.83 6.35 14.05
N THR A 358 6.80 6.01 14.82
CA THR A 358 6.87 5.83 16.27
C THR A 358 7.28 4.40 16.59
N GLU A 359 8.40 4.20 17.27
CA GLU A 359 8.90 2.87 17.57
C GLU A 359 8.22 2.17 18.77
N PHE A 360 7.70 2.97 19.68
CA PHE A 360 6.96 2.50 20.86
C PHE A 360 5.81 3.47 21.17
N LYS A 361 4.59 2.94 21.23
CA LYS A 361 3.37 3.70 21.53
C LYS A 361 2.59 3.01 22.63
N GLU A 362 2.41 3.66 23.75
CA GLU A 362 1.49 3.22 24.79
C GLU A 362 0.02 3.39 24.33
N LEU A 363 -0.82 2.44 24.73
CA LEU A 363 -2.25 2.46 24.48
C LEU A 363 -3.00 2.48 25.83
N GLY A 364 -3.25 3.68 26.32
CA GLY A 364 -3.92 3.92 27.61
C GLY A 364 -3.46 5.21 28.27
N VAL A 365 -3.95 5.43 29.48
CA VAL A 365 -3.59 6.59 30.29
C VAL A 365 -2.23 6.37 30.96
N LEU A 366 -1.31 7.30 30.73
CA LEU A 366 0.03 7.24 31.30
C LEU A 366 0.01 7.65 32.77
N HIS A 367 0.52 6.81 33.63
CA HIS A 367 0.70 7.07 35.06
C HIS A 367 2.19 7.22 35.40
N LYS A 368 2.50 8.11 36.33
CA LYS A 368 3.84 8.37 36.83
C LYS A 368 3.96 7.81 38.25
N LEU A 369 4.90 6.89 38.46
CA LEU A 369 5.26 6.36 39.77
C LEU A 369 6.51 7.09 40.26
N THR A 370 6.39 7.73 41.44
CA THR A 370 7.49 8.44 42.07
C THR A 370 8.16 7.58 43.13
N MET A 371 9.34 7.98 43.61
CA MET A 371 10.11 7.22 44.60
C MET A 371 9.46 7.14 46.00
N GLU A 372 8.32 7.78 46.21
CA GLU A 372 7.62 7.81 47.50
C GLU A 372 6.98 6.45 47.90
N TYR A 373 6.98 5.49 47.00
CA TYR A 373 6.41 4.12 47.22
C TYR A 373 7.55 3.10 47.45
N GLU A 374 8.25 3.14 48.60
CA GLU A 374 9.42 2.31 48.88
C GLU A 374 9.20 0.81 48.62
N SER A 375 8.07 0.24 49.05
CA SER A 375 7.77 -1.21 48.86
C SER A 375 7.62 -1.60 47.40
N ILE A 376 7.11 -0.71 46.56
CA ILE A 376 6.99 -0.95 45.12
C ILE A 376 8.34 -0.88 44.42
N ASN A 377 9.20 0.07 44.90
CA ASN A 377 10.51 0.28 44.33
C ASN A 377 11.44 -0.94 44.58
N GLU A 378 11.44 -1.50 45.79
CA GLU A 378 12.22 -2.70 46.08
C GLU A 378 11.83 -3.91 45.21
N GLN A 379 10.54 -4.10 44.97
CA GLN A 379 10.02 -5.20 44.13
C GLN A 379 10.47 -5.04 42.68
N VAL A 380 10.25 -3.87 42.06
CA VAL A 380 10.61 -3.65 40.67
C VAL A 380 12.12 -3.63 40.43
N GLU A 381 12.91 -3.14 41.40
CA GLU A 381 14.38 -3.21 41.39
C GLU A 381 14.88 -4.66 41.48
N SER A 382 14.30 -5.45 42.38
CA SER A 382 14.60 -6.88 42.47
C SER A 382 14.31 -7.61 41.18
N TYR A 383 13.13 -7.32 40.57
CA TYR A 383 12.73 -7.89 39.29
C TYR A 383 13.68 -7.47 38.16
N SER A 384 14.02 -6.17 38.05
CA SER A 384 14.90 -5.67 37.01
C SER A 384 16.31 -6.29 37.08
N LYS A 385 16.86 -6.45 38.29
CA LYS A 385 18.14 -7.16 38.53
C LYS A 385 18.08 -8.62 38.07
N LYS A 386 16.95 -9.31 38.35
CA LYS A 386 16.74 -10.69 37.95
C LYS A 386 16.70 -10.86 36.43
N ILE A 387 16.11 -9.91 35.73
CA ILE A 387 15.92 -9.97 34.25
C ILE A 387 17.15 -9.34 33.55
N GLY A 388 17.82 -8.37 34.16
CA GLY A 388 19.04 -7.72 33.64
C GLY A 388 18.75 -6.44 32.85
N PHE A 389 17.87 -5.56 33.36
CA PHE A 389 17.67 -4.22 32.80
C PHE A 389 17.73 -3.14 33.87
N ASP A 390 18.02 -1.89 33.47
CA ASP A 390 18.19 -0.78 34.39
C ASP A 390 16.86 -0.09 34.71
N ILE A 391 16.65 0.26 35.98
CA ILE A 391 15.55 1.10 36.45
C ILE A 391 16.00 2.55 36.57
N LYS A 392 15.20 3.45 36.02
CA LYS A 392 15.33 4.91 36.17
C LYS A 392 14.04 5.52 36.66
N TYR A 393 14.11 6.34 37.70
CA TYR A 393 12.93 7.06 38.20
C TYR A 393 12.80 8.45 37.58
N PRO A 394 11.57 8.95 37.40
CA PRO A 394 10.31 8.28 37.70
C PRO A 394 10.02 7.15 36.73
N ILE A 395 9.30 6.11 37.20
CA ILE A 395 8.79 5.04 36.36
C ILE A 395 7.46 5.51 35.76
N TYR A 396 7.26 5.26 34.46
CA TYR A 396 6.00 5.50 33.77
C TYR A 396 5.37 4.16 33.40
N MET A 397 4.06 4.04 33.57
CA MET A 397 3.29 2.85 33.22
C MET A 397 1.92 3.18 32.61
N THR A 398 1.37 2.27 31.88
CA THR A 398 -0.05 2.28 31.47
C THR A 398 -0.73 1.01 31.99
N PRO A 399 -1.86 1.13 32.70
CA PRO A 399 -2.63 -0.05 33.14
C PRO A 399 -3.01 -0.92 31.96
N GLY A 400 -3.00 -2.25 32.18
CA GLY A 400 -3.37 -3.24 31.17
C GLY A 400 -2.24 -3.61 30.21
N ALA A 401 -1.03 -3.04 30.38
CA ALA A 401 0.15 -3.37 29.59
C ALA A 401 -0.12 -3.39 28.06
N GLN A 402 -0.89 -2.43 27.54
CA GLN A 402 -1.27 -2.34 26.13
C GLN A 402 -0.34 -1.37 25.40
N TYR A 403 0.26 -1.81 24.29
CA TYR A 403 1.24 -1.01 23.56
C TYR A 403 1.46 -1.50 22.14
N ILE A 404 1.98 -0.61 21.27
CA ILE A 404 2.54 -0.95 19.96
C ILE A 404 4.05 -0.81 20.03
N ILE A 405 4.78 -1.77 19.46
CA ILE A 405 6.24 -1.78 19.47
C ILE A 405 6.79 -2.26 18.13
N SER A 406 7.89 -1.64 17.68
CA SER A 406 8.60 -2.05 16.48
C SER A 406 9.44 -3.32 16.73
N ARG A 407 9.54 -4.17 15.69
CA ARG A 407 10.47 -5.31 15.67
C ARG A 407 11.90 -4.86 15.99
N ARG A 408 12.31 -3.68 15.51
CA ARG A 408 13.65 -3.13 15.79
C ARG A 408 13.89 -2.94 17.28
N MET A 409 12.90 -2.49 18.04
CA MET A 409 13.02 -2.36 19.49
C MET A 409 13.06 -3.71 20.19
N ILE A 410 12.22 -4.66 19.78
CA ILE A 410 12.25 -6.01 20.33
C ILE A 410 13.62 -6.65 20.08
N LYS A 411 14.19 -6.52 18.90
CA LYS A 411 15.48 -7.10 18.52
C LYS A 411 16.71 -6.45 19.19
N LYS A 412 16.54 -5.36 19.96
CA LYS A 412 17.61 -4.84 20.81
C LYS A 412 17.98 -5.82 21.92
N ASN A 413 17.05 -6.64 22.37
CA ASN A 413 17.25 -7.68 23.36
C ASN A 413 17.31 -9.06 22.69
N SER A 414 18.06 -9.99 23.25
CA SER A 414 18.20 -11.34 22.71
C SER A 414 16.94 -12.20 22.93
N LEU A 415 16.79 -13.28 22.16
CA LEU A 415 15.77 -14.29 22.40
C LEU A 415 15.82 -14.83 23.85
N GLU A 416 17.04 -15.05 24.38
CA GLU A 416 17.24 -15.56 25.74
C GLU A 416 16.71 -14.57 26.79
N TYR A 417 16.86 -13.26 26.58
CA TYR A 417 16.27 -12.24 27.44
C TYR A 417 14.75 -12.41 27.57
N TYR A 418 14.05 -12.62 26.45
CA TYR A 418 12.60 -12.83 26.46
C TYR A 418 12.18 -14.18 27.05
N LYS A 419 12.97 -15.23 26.85
CA LYS A 419 12.75 -16.53 27.52
C LYS A 419 12.87 -16.41 29.05
N ASN A 420 13.83 -15.63 29.52
CA ASN A 420 13.98 -15.39 30.95
C ASN A 420 12.78 -14.67 31.55
N ILE A 421 12.22 -13.68 30.83
CA ILE A 421 10.96 -13.03 31.24
C ILE A 421 9.82 -14.03 31.25
N LEU A 422 9.63 -14.77 30.17
CA LEU A 422 8.54 -15.75 30.02
C LEU A 422 8.56 -16.80 31.16
N ASN A 423 9.75 -17.27 31.55
CA ASN A 423 9.92 -18.21 32.65
C ASN A 423 9.44 -17.65 33.99
N THR A 424 9.43 -16.34 34.19
CA THR A 424 8.88 -15.71 35.41
C THR A 424 7.37 -15.63 35.44
N LEU A 425 6.71 -15.95 34.32
CA LEU A 425 5.25 -15.85 34.11
C LEU A 425 4.55 -17.20 34.02
N SER A 426 5.30 -18.30 33.83
CA SER A 426 4.78 -19.60 33.39
C SER A 426 4.42 -20.56 34.51
N PHE A 427 4.07 -20.08 35.71
CA PHE A 427 3.82 -20.97 36.85
C PHE A 427 2.55 -20.65 37.66
N ASP A 428 1.95 -19.47 37.51
CA ASP A 428 0.77 -19.01 38.22
C ASP A 428 -0.10 -18.12 37.32
N ALA A 429 -1.41 -18.10 37.56
CA ALA A 429 -2.34 -17.22 36.83
C ALA A 429 -2.06 -15.72 37.11
N TYR A 430 -1.63 -15.39 38.34
CA TYR A 430 -1.40 -14.02 38.81
C TYR A 430 -0.02 -13.84 39.47
N PRO A 431 1.09 -14.15 38.82
CA PRO A 431 2.40 -14.01 39.42
C PRO A 431 2.76 -12.55 39.67
N GLN A 432 3.50 -12.28 40.75
CA GLN A 432 3.97 -10.90 41.04
C GLN A 432 4.76 -10.29 39.87
N SER A 433 5.51 -11.10 39.13
CA SER A 433 6.26 -10.69 37.95
C SER A 433 5.40 -10.07 36.86
N ALA A 434 4.12 -10.47 36.72
CA ALA A 434 3.21 -9.83 35.73
C ALA A 434 2.93 -8.38 36.12
N LEU A 435 2.75 -8.08 37.41
CA LEU A 435 2.58 -6.71 37.91
C LEU A 435 3.87 -5.88 37.81
N ASP A 436 5.02 -6.52 38.04
CA ASP A 436 6.31 -5.88 37.92
C ASP A 436 6.63 -5.52 36.47
N ILE A 437 6.27 -6.39 35.51
CA ILE A 437 6.34 -6.12 34.08
C ILE A 437 5.43 -4.94 33.70
N GLU A 438 4.17 -4.94 34.12
CA GLU A 438 3.24 -3.85 33.80
C GLU A 438 3.78 -2.50 34.24
N LYS A 439 4.38 -2.42 35.45
CA LYS A 439 5.01 -1.20 35.97
C LYS A 439 6.26 -0.79 35.19
N THR A 440 7.07 -1.76 34.75
CA THR A 440 8.42 -1.50 34.18
C THR A 440 8.46 -1.69 32.66
N LEU A 441 7.33 -1.90 32.01
CA LEU A 441 7.23 -2.27 30.59
C LEU A 441 8.07 -1.37 29.66
N PHE A 442 8.02 -0.06 29.86
CA PHE A 442 8.76 0.87 29.01
C PHE A 442 10.27 0.67 29.16
N GLN A 443 10.74 0.57 30.40
CA GLN A 443 12.18 0.46 30.70
C GLN A 443 12.73 -0.92 30.31
N LEU A 444 11.89 -1.97 30.36
CA LEU A 444 12.21 -3.31 29.87
C LEU A 444 12.60 -3.29 28.38
N TYR A 445 12.02 -2.39 27.60
CA TYR A 445 12.37 -2.14 26.21
C TYR A 445 13.36 -0.97 26.01
N GLY A 446 13.90 -0.42 27.09
CA GLY A 446 14.84 0.70 27.04
C GLY A 446 14.18 2.05 26.68
N VAL A 447 12.88 2.20 26.95
CA VAL A 447 12.15 3.46 26.75
C VAL A 447 12.14 4.23 28.07
N TYR A 448 12.77 5.39 28.09
CA TYR A 448 12.81 6.27 29.25
C TYR A 448 12.08 7.57 28.88
N LYS A 449 11.01 7.88 29.60
CA LYS A 449 10.28 9.15 29.44
C LYS A 449 10.89 10.19 30.38
N SER A 450 11.05 11.40 29.88
CA SER A 450 11.55 12.57 30.64
C SER A 450 10.39 13.31 31.34
#